data_9a32110cfa7a7390ce156f336072e950
#
_entry.id   9a32110cfa7a7390ce156f336072e950
#
_cell.length_a   1.000
_cell.length_b   1.000
_cell.length_c   1.000
_cell.angle_alpha   90.00
_cell.angle_beta   90.00
_cell.angle_gamma   90.00
#
_symmetry.space_group_name_H-M   'P 1'
#
loop_
_entity.id
_entity.type
_entity.pdbx_description
1 polymer ?
#
loop_
_entity_poly.entity_id
_entity_poly.type
_entity_poly.pdbx_seq_one_letter_code
_entity_poly.pdbx_strand_id
1 'polypeptide(L)'
;DWSSDVCSSDLEAGWTVDLVAGPVSLPEPAGVMYYPVVTAAEMHRQADALFGPCDVLIMTAAVSDWRPAKAAPQKLKKDGQGMTVALEPVPDIVSALAEERRADQFLVGFAAETEDVEANALDKLERKGLDLIAANSVAGAEGAFGSDDNKLILLGRNGFREVLGPAPKAVVARQLIDAIARLVAARAAS
;
A
#
# COMPACT_ATOMS: atom_id res chain seq x y z
N ASP A 1 4.98 8.69 6.04
CA ASP A 1 4.35 8.08 4.88
C ASP A 1 5.35 7.14 4.21
N TRP A 2 4.93 5.91 3.89
CA TRP A 2 5.77 4.90 3.26
C TRP A 2 6.00 5.16 1.77
N SER A 3 5.06 5.82 1.10
CA SER A 3 5.14 6.01 -0.36
C SER A 3 6.38 6.79 -0.79
N SER A 4 6.74 7.85 -0.09
CA SER A 4 7.93 8.67 -0.41
C SER A 4 9.23 7.88 -0.24
N ASP A 5 9.39 7.14 0.88
CA ASP A 5 10.60 6.37 1.16
C ASP A 5 10.75 5.18 0.20
N VAL A 6 9.62 4.51 -0.12
CA VAL A 6 9.59 3.41 -1.09
C VAL A 6 9.95 3.91 -2.48
N CYS A 7 9.30 4.98 -2.99
CA CYS A 7 9.61 5.53 -4.31
C CYS A 7 11.07 5.98 -4.46
N SER A 8 11.65 6.58 -3.41
CA SER A 8 13.06 6.95 -3.44
C SER A 8 13.97 5.73 -3.53
N SER A 9 13.63 4.66 -2.81
CA SER A 9 14.38 3.40 -2.84
C SER A 9 14.23 2.66 -4.18
N ASP A 10 13.05 2.70 -4.82
CA ASP A 10 12.81 2.16 -6.15
C ASP A 10 13.70 2.85 -7.19
N LEU A 11 13.76 4.19 -7.16
CA LEU A 11 14.62 4.98 -8.06
C LEU A 11 16.11 4.69 -7.84
N GLU A 12 16.55 4.55 -6.58
CA GLU A 12 17.94 4.16 -6.25
C GLU A 12 18.27 2.75 -6.78
N ALA A 13 17.29 1.85 -6.83
CA ALA A 13 17.42 0.53 -7.44
C ALA A 13 17.39 0.54 -8.97
N GLY A 14 17.21 1.71 -9.60
CA GLY A 14 17.16 1.90 -11.05
C GLY A 14 15.82 1.58 -11.70
N TRP A 15 14.73 1.53 -10.92
CA TRP A 15 13.38 1.29 -11.44
C TRP A 15 12.76 2.57 -12.00
N THR A 16 11.85 2.42 -12.96
CA THR A 16 10.95 3.50 -13.39
C THR A 16 9.72 3.47 -12.52
N VAL A 17 9.33 4.60 -11.95
CA VAL A 17 8.28 4.69 -10.94
C VAL A 17 7.14 5.57 -11.39
N ASP A 18 5.94 5.00 -11.47
CA ASP A 18 4.66 5.70 -11.58
C ASP A 18 4.02 5.78 -10.18
N LEU A 19 3.93 6.98 -9.61
CA LEU A 19 3.37 7.23 -8.29
C LEU A 19 1.95 7.77 -8.37
N VAL A 20 0.96 6.95 -8.01
CA VAL A 20 -0.43 7.40 -7.81
C VAL A 20 -0.62 7.79 -6.36
N ALA A 21 -0.80 9.07 -6.07
CA ALA A 21 -0.85 9.59 -4.71
C ALA A 21 -2.15 10.33 -4.41
N GLY A 22 -2.75 9.99 -3.26
CA GLY A 22 -3.84 10.76 -2.66
C GLY A 22 -3.34 12.10 -2.08
N PRO A 23 -4.24 12.90 -1.46
CA PRO A 23 -3.85 14.17 -0.85
C PRO A 23 -2.86 13.94 0.31
N VAL A 24 -1.61 14.34 0.11
CA VAL A 24 -0.54 14.30 1.12
C VAL A 24 0.14 15.65 1.21
N SER A 25 0.73 15.95 2.38
CA SER A 25 1.48 17.19 2.60
C SER A 25 2.95 17.10 2.22
N LEU A 26 3.41 15.93 1.76
CA LEU A 26 4.78 15.71 1.36
C LEU A 26 5.03 16.29 -0.04
N PRO A 27 6.24 16.82 -0.31
CA PRO A 27 6.60 17.25 -1.64
C PRO A 27 6.61 16.04 -2.61
N GLU A 28 6.34 16.31 -3.87
CA GLU A 28 6.46 15.33 -4.95
C GLU A 28 7.91 14.81 -5.02
N PRO A 29 8.10 13.48 -4.99
CA PRO A 29 9.45 12.92 -5.13
C PRO A 29 10.03 13.21 -6.51
N ALA A 30 11.29 13.63 -6.56
CA ALA A 30 11.97 13.88 -7.82
C ALA A 30 12.24 12.57 -8.58
N GLY A 31 12.01 12.58 -9.88
CA GLY A 31 12.33 11.43 -10.75
C GLY A 31 11.21 10.41 -10.94
N VAL A 32 10.06 10.58 -10.32
CA VAL A 32 8.87 9.74 -10.54
C VAL A 32 7.92 10.40 -11.56
N MET A 33 7.10 9.58 -12.22
CA MET A 33 5.90 10.06 -12.90
C MET A 33 4.78 10.17 -11.87
N TYR A 34 4.34 11.38 -11.57
CA TYR A 34 3.42 11.67 -10.47
C TYR A 34 1.98 11.85 -10.96
N TYR A 35 1.05 11.09 -10.39
CA TYR A 35 -0.38 11.10 -10.72
C TYR A 35 -1.22 11.43 -9.47
N PRO A 36 -1.52 12.71 -9.21
CA PRO A 36 -2.32 13.10 -8.06
C PRO A 36 -3.78 12.69 -8.24
N VAL A 37 -4.38 12.14 -7.18
CA VAL A 37 -5.79 11.74 -7.12
C VAL A 37 -6.38 12.19 -5.78
N VAL A 38 -7.70 12.34 -5.71
CA VAL A 38 -8.39 12.79 -4.48
C VAL A 38 -9.23 11.68 -3.87
N THR A 39 -9.81 10.81 -4.69
CA THR A 39 -10.74 9.78 -4.25
C THR A 39 -10.22 8.37 -4.53
N ALA A 40 -10.71 7.39 -3.77
CA ALA A 40 -10.42 5.98 -4.03
C ALA A 40 -10.81 5.55 -5.45
N ALA A 41 -11.91 6.07 -5.99
CA ALA A 41 -12.34 5.79 -7.37
C ALA A 41 -11.40 6.37 -8.42
N GLU A 42 -10.80 7.54 -8.17
CA GLU A 42 -9.75 8.10 -9.04
C GLU A 42 -8.47 7.30 -8.92
N MET A 43 -8.08 6.89 -7.72
CA MET A 43 -6.90 6.04 -7.49
C MET A 43 -7.05 4.70 -8.22
N HIS A 44 -8.22 4.06 -8.13
CA HIS A 44 -8.50 2.82 -8.85
C HIS A 44 -8.35 3.01 -10.37
N ARG A 45 -9.02 4.00 -10.95
CA ARG A 45 -8.95 4.26 -12.40
C ARG A 45 -7.52 4.56 -12.88
N GLN A 46 -6.76 5.33 -12.08
CA GLN A 46 -5.39 5.67 -12.44
C GLN A 46 -4.46 4.47 -12.32
N ALA A 47 -4.60 3.67 -11.24
CA ALA A 47 -3.84 2.45 -11.07
C ALA A 47 -4.14 1.43 -12.18
N ASP A 48 -5.41 1.23 -12.52
CA ASP A 48 -5.85 0.35 -13.61
C ASP A 48 -5.24 0.76 -14.96
N ALA A 49 -5.26 2.05 -15.29
CA ALA A 49 -4.67 2.57 -16.53
C ALA A 49 -3.15 2.34 -16.64
N LEU A 50 -2.44 2.29 -15.51
CA LEU A 50 -0.99 2.07 -15.44
C LEU A 50 -0.62 0.60 -15.25
N PHE A 51 -1.57 -0.25 -14.84
CA PHE A 51 -1.29 -1.63 -14.42
C PHE A 51 -0.84 -2.54 -15.56
N GLY A 52 -1.37 -2.35 -16.77
CA GLY A 52 -1.04 -3.19 -17.92
C GLY A 52 0.47 -3.34 -18.18
N PRO A 53 1.27 -2.28 -18.32
CA PRO A 53 2.71 -2.36 -18.52
C PRO A 53 3.53 -2.53 -17.22
N CYS A 54 2.91 -2.42 -16.04
CA CYS A 54 3.58 -2.47 -14.75
C CYS A 54 4.13 -3.88 -14.46
N ASP A 55 5.38 -4.00 -13.99
CA ASP A 55 5.97 -5.28 -13.55
C ASP A 55 5.72 -5.53 -12.06
N VAL A 56 5.78 -4.48 -11.25
CA VAL A 56 5.62 -4.56 -9.79
C VAL A 56 4.62 -3.49 -9.31
N LEU A 57 3.56 -3.91 -8.65
CA LEU A 57 2.63 -3.01 -7.94
C LEU A 57 2.95 -3.02 -6.44
N ILE A 58 3.22 -1.86 -5.86
CA ILE A 58 3.42 -1.69 -4.42
C ILE A 58 2.31 -0.79 -3.86
N MET A 59 1.35 -1.37 -3.16
CA MET A 59 0.21 -0.65 -2.59
C MET A 59 0.47 -0.28 -1.13
N THR A 60 0.94 0.94 -0.90
CA THR A 60 1.18 1.51 0.43
C THR A 60 -0.01 2.32 0.95
N ALA A 61 -0.92 2.72 0.07
CA ALA A 61 -2.03 3.59 0.42
C ALA A 61 -3.06 2.90 1.32
N ALA A 62 -3.42 3.56 2.42
CA ALA A 62 -4.53 3.16 3.30
C ALA A 62 -5.85 3.71 2.73
N VAL A 63 -6.43 3.01 1.77
CA VAL A 63 -7.73 3.38 1.20
C VAL A 63 -8.83 2.96 2.17
N SER A 64 -9.82 3.85 2.37
CA SER A 64 -10.96 3.57 3.24
C SER A 64 -11.87 2.49 2.64
N ASP A 65 -12.31 1.54 3.47
CA ASP A 65 -13.26 0.48 3.05
C ASP A 65 -14.68 1.00 2.84
N TRP A 66 -15.00 2.18 3.37
CA TRP A 66 -16.35 2.75 3.37
C TRP A 66 -16.35 4.21 2.92
N ARG A 67 -17.39 4.60 2.19
CA ARG A 67 -17.65 6.00 1.84
C ARG A 67 -19.10 6.38 2.10
N PRO A 68 -19.45 7.65 2.30
CA PRO A 68 -20.84 8.10 2.33
C PRO A 68 -21.55 7.76 1.02
N ALA A 69 -22.73 7.11 1.11
CA ALA A 69 -23.54 6.74 -0.06
C ALA A 69 -24.01 7.97 -0.85
N LYS A 70 -24.16 9.12 -0.17
CA LYS A 70 -24.51 10.40 -0.79
C LYS A 70 -23.68 11.52 -0.17
N ALA A 71 -23.00 12.29 -0.99
CA ALA A 71 -22.41 13.54 -0.59
C ALA A 71 -23.49 14.62 -0.50
N ALA A 72 -23.50 15.41 0.58
CA ALA A 72 -24.38 16.56 0.66
C ALA A 72 -23.93 17.63 -0.34
N PRO A 73 -24.86 18.22 -1.15
CA PRO A 73 -24.50 19.24 -2.14
C PRO A 73 -24.03 20.56 -1.50
N GLN A 74 -24.32 20.74 -0.22
CA GLN A 74 -23.93 21.92 0.57
C GLN A 74 -23.49 21.52 1.96
N LYS A 75 -22.77 22.43 2.64
CA LYS A 75 -22.37 22.28 4.03
C LYS A 75 -23.60 22.05 4.94
N LEU A 76 -23.61 20.91 5.62
CA LEU A 76 -24.62 20.60 6.62
C LEU A 76 -24.42 21.50 7.84
N LYS A 77 -25.49 22.20 8.25
CA LYS A 77 -25.48 23.05 9.47
C LYS A 77 -25.77 22.15 10.68
N LYS A 78 -25.06 22.44 11.77
CA LYS A 78 -25.33 21.79 13.05
C LYS A 78 -26.64 22.30 13.62
N ASP A 79 -27.59 21.41 13.86
CA ASP A 79 -28.93 21.74 14.44
C ASP A 79 -29.10 21.26 15.88
N GLY A 80 -28.04 20.69 16.47
CA GLY A 80 -28.06 20.14 17.84
C GLY A 80 -28.60 18.72 17.94
N GLN A 81 -29.04 18.12 16.84
CA GLN A 81 -29.54 16.75 16.80
C GLN A 81 -28.46 15.76 16.31
N GLY A 82 -28.67 14.48 16.57
CA GLY A 82 -27.83 13.41 15.97
C GLY A 82 -28.11 13.27 14.48
N MET A 83 -27.08 12.82 13.73
CA MET A 83 -27.20 12.56 12.30
C MET A 83 -26.83 11.11 12.00
N THR A 84 -27.62 10.45 11.14
CA THR A 84 -27.30 9.14 10.59
C THR A 84 -26.72 9.31 9.20
N VAL A 85 -25.56 8.70 8.95
CA VAL A 85 -24.91 8.68 7.63
C VAL A 85 -24.93 7.26 7.10
N ALA A 86 -25.58 7.05 5.95
CA ALA A 86 -25.51 5.79 5.24
C ALA A 86 -24.13 5.67 4.57
N LEU A 87 -23.45 4.56 4.80
CA LEU A 87 -22.17 4.25 4.16
C LEU A 87 -22.36 3.12 3.12
N GLU A 88 -21.57 3.14 2.08
CA GLU A 88 -21.46 2.07 1.09
C GLU A 88 -20.00 1.60 0.98
N PRO A 89 -19.76 0.33 0.63
CA PRO A 89 -18.41 -0.20 0.51
C PRO A 89 -17.67 0.45 -0.67
N VAL A 90 -16.37 0.65 -0.48
CA VAL A 90 -15.44 1.04 -1.55
C VAL A 90 -14.82 -0.24 -2.12
N PRO A 91 -14.77 -0.41 -3.46
CA PRO A 91 -14.08 -1.54 -4.06
C PRO A 91 -12.62 -1.62 -3.64
N ASP A 92 -12.15 -2.82 -3.31
CA ASP A 92 -10.74 -3.05 -2.98
C ASP A 92 -9.89 -2.98 -4.25
N ILE A 93 -9.09 -1.93 -4.38
CA ILE A 93 -8.28 -1.64 -5.58
C ILE A 93 -7.30 -2.77 -5.86
N VAL A 94 -6.60 -3.26 -4.82
CA VAL A 94 -5.58 -4.31 -5.01
C VAL A 94 -6.22 -5.63 -5.42
N SER A 95 -7.35 -6.00 -4.80
CA SER A 95 -8.08 -7.22 -5.18
C SER A 95 -8.58 -7.16 -6.61
N ALA A 96 -9.12 -6.01 -7.05
CA ALA A 96 -9.57 -5.84 -8.42
C ALA A 96 -8.41 -5.97 -9.43
N LEU A 97 -7.27 -5.33 -9.18
CA LEU A 97 -6.09 -5.43 -10.03
C LEU A 97 -5.48 -6.85 -10.02
N ALA A 98 -5.54 -7.55 -8.87
CA ALA A 98 -5.05 -8.92 -8.77
C ALA A 98 -5.84 -9.91 -9.62
N GLU A 99 -7.15 -9.68 -9.86
CA GLU A 99 -7.98 -10.51 -10.76
C GLU A 99 -7.56 -10.37 -12.23
N GLU A 100 -7.06 -9.20 -12.63
CA GLU A 100 -6.69 -8.88 -14.01
C GLU A 100 -5.19 -9.01 -14.30
N ARG A 101 -4.39 -9.38 -13.30
CA ARG A 101 -2.93 -9.39 -13.42
C ARG A 101 -2.41 -10.41 -14.43
N ARG A 102 -1.33 -10.07 -15.11
CA ARG A 102 -0.50 -11.02 -15.86
C ARG A 102 0.26 -11.95 -14.90
N ALA A 103 0.66 -13.11 -15.40
CA ALA A 103 1.38 -14.10 -14.59
C ALA A 103 2.76 -13.63 -14.11
N ASP A 104 3.39 -12.70 -14.81
CA ASP A 104 4.71 -12.14 -14.52
C ASP A 104 4.67 -10.93 -13.55
N GLN A 105 3.51 -10.33 -13.33
CA GLN A 105 3.37 -9.19 -12.41
C GLN A 105 3.51 -9.60 -10.95
N PHE A 106 4.18 -8.77 -10.14
CA PHE A 106 4.41 -9.00 -8.71
C PHE A 106 3.67 -7.95 -7.87
N LEU A 107 2.77 -8.42 -7.01
CA LEU A 107 1.88 -7.56 -6.22
C LEU A 107 2.29 -7.55 -4.75
N VAL A 108 2.55 -6.36 -4.24
CA VAL A 108 2.96 -6.11 -2.85
C VAL A 108 1.91 -5.24 -2.16
N GLY A 109 1.41 -5.72 -1.02
CA GLY A 109 0.51 -4.96 -0.15
C GLY A 109 1.19 -4.55 1.16
N PHE A 110 0.57 -3.59 1.85
CA PHE A 110 0.93 -3.21 3.20
C PHE A 110 -0.21 -3.52 4.18
N ALA A 111 0.14 -3.91 5.40
CA ALA A 111 -0.79 -4.12 6.49
C ALA A 111 -0.29 -3.44 7.76
N ALA A 112 -1.15 -2.66 8.39
CA ALA A 112 -0.94 -2.09 9.71
C ALA A 112 -1.90 -2.80 10.67
N GLU A 113 -1.36 -3.59 11.60
CA GLU A 113 -2.14 -4.45 12.50
C GLU A 113 -1.83 -4.12 13.95
N THR A 114 -2.85 -4.24 14.80
CA THR A 114 -2.71 -4.04 16.26
C THR A 114 -2.52 -5.35 17.01
N GLU A 115 -3.08 -6.44 16.51
CA GLU A 115 -3.08 -7.76 17.11
C GLU A 115 -2.90 -8.82 16.03
N ASP A 116 -2.32 -9.98 16.40
CA ASP A 116 -2.14 -11.13 15.50
C ASP A 116 -1.56 -10.77 14.12
N VAL A 117 -0.55 -9.89 14.12
CA VAL A 117 0.00 -9.21 12.93
C VAL A 117 0.27 -10.19 11.78
N GLU A 118 0.95 -11.30 12.05
CA GLU A 118 1.32 -12.25 10.99
C GLU A 118 0.10 -13.03 10.48
N ALA A 119 -0.80 -13.46 11.35
CA ALA A 119 -2.00 -14.20 10.94
C ALA A 119 -2.93 -13.32 10.09
N ASN A 120 -3.18 -12.09 10.52
CA ASN A 120 -3.99 -11.13 9.79
C ASN A 120 -3.36 -10.73 8.45
N ALA A 121 -2.05 -10.59 8.39
CA ALA A 121 -1.33 -10.28 7.16
C ALA A 121 -1.38 -11.45 6.17
N LEU A 122 -1.23 -12.70 6.63
CA LEU A 122 -1.35 -13.90 5.78
C LEU A 122 -2.78 -14.05 5.21
N ASP A 123 -3.82 -13.83 6.01
CA ASP A 123 -5.20 -13.81 5.52
C ASP A 123 -5.39 -12.76 4.41
N LYS A 124 -4.86 -11.54 4.62
CA LYS A 124 -4.90 -10.48 3.60
C LYS A 124 -4.12 -10.83 2.34
N LEU A 125 -2.94 -11.44 2.49
CA LEU A 125 -2.13 -11.87 1.35
C LEU A 125 -2.90 -12.84 0.46
N GLU A 126 -3.53 -13.84 1.06
CA GLU A 126 -4.32 -14.85 0.33
C GLU A 126 -5.57 -14.25 -0.28
N ARG A 127 -6.39 -13.56 0.53
CA ARG A 127 -7.67 -12.99 0.12
C ARG A 127 -7.54 -11.93 -0.98
N LYS A 128 -6.48 -11.13 -0.96
CA LYS A 128 -6.23 -10.08 -1.96
C LYS A 128 -5.37 -10.56 -3.13
N GLY A 129 -4.97 -11.81 -3.17
CA GLY A 129 -4.17 -12.38 -4.26
C GLY A 129 -2.76 -11.79 -4.38
N LEU A 130 -2.17 -11.31 -3.29
CA LEU A 130 -0.83 -10.72 -3.26
C LEU A 130 0.26 -11.78 -3.40
N ASP A 131 1.45 -11.36 -3.81
CA ASP A 131 2.68 -12.18 -3.79
C ASP A 131 3.48 -11.93 -2.52
N LEU A 132 3.44 -10.69 -1.99
CA LEU A 132 4.12 -10.27 -0.77
C LEU A 132 3.24 -9.30 0.02
N ILE A 133 3.29 -9.37 1.34
CA ILE A 133 2.70 -8.36 2.22
C ILE A 133 3.74 -7.89 3.23
N ALA A 134 3.87 -6.57 3.37
CA ALA A 134 4.71 -5.92 4.37
C ALA A 134 3.83 -5.52 5.56
N ALA A 135 3.94 -6.27 6.65
CA ALA A 135 3.15 -6.06 7.85
C ALA A 135 3.93 -5.25 8.88
N ASN A 136 3.26 -4.27 9.46
CA ASN A 136 3.77 -3.44 10.53
C ASN A 136 2.86 -3.53 11.75
N SER A 137 3.44 -3.66 12.95
CA SER A 137 2.68 -3.51 14.20
C SER A 137 2.48 -2.03 14.50
N VAL A 138 1.25 -1.63 14.74
CA VAL A 138 0.90 -0.27 15.18
C VAL A 138 0.50 -0.22 16.65
N ALA A 139 0.66 -1.34 17.39
CA ALA A 139 0.34 -1.45 18.81
C ALA A 139 1.54 -1.08 19.70
N GLY A 140 1.30 -0.30 20.77
CA GLY A 140 2.24 -0.03 21.85
C GLY A 140 3.38 0.95 21.51
N ALA A 141 4.39 0.98 22.38
CA ALA A 141 5.57 1.86 22.26
C ALA A 141 6.49 1.50 21.07
N GLU A 142 6.32 0.32 20.51
CA GLU A 142 7.03 -0.14 19.29
C GLU A 142 6.22 0.14 18.01
N GLY A 143 5.03 0.75 18.15
CA GLY A 143 4.16 1.07 17.01
C GLY A 143 4.78 2.16 16.11
N ALA A 144 4.55 2.05 14.81
CA ALA A 144 5.09 2.92 13.77
C ALA A 144 4.67 4.40 13.85
N PHE A 145 3.78 4.75 14.77
CA PHE A 145 3.36 6.13 14.99
C PHE A 145 4.25 6.81 16.02
N GLY A 146 5.21 7.63 15.54
CA GLY A 146 6.02 8.52 16.38
C GLY A 146 7.43 8.07 16.72
N SER A 147 7.90 6.91 16.25
CA SER A 147 9.31 6.55 16.27
C SER A 147 9.95 6.79 14.90
N ASP A 148 11.19 7.25 14.87
CA ASP A 148 11.97 7.38 13.64
C ASP A 148 12.37 6.00 13.08
N ASP A 149 12.38 4.96 13.92
CA ASP A 149 12.68 3.59 13.56
C ASP A 149 11.42 2.78 13.26
N ASN A 150 11.50 1.99 12.20
CA ASN A 150 10.43 1.12 11.75
C ASN A 150 10.90 -0.32 11.60
N LYS A 151 9.95 -1.24 11.74
CA LYS A 151 10.15 -2.67 11.56
C LYS A 151 9.03 -3.20 10.67
N LEU A 152 9.38 -3.97 9.65
CA LEU A 152 8.43 -4.69 8.82
C LEU A 152 8.65 -6.19 8.93
N ILE A 153 7.54 -6.93 8.90
CA ILE A 153 7.55 -8.38 8.71
C ILE A 153 7.06 -8.62 7.29
N LEU A 154 7.91 -9.15 6.44
CA LEU A 154 7.54 -9.56 5.08
C LEU A 154 7.04 -10.99 5.13
N LEU A 155 5.85 -11.19 4.59
CA LEU A 155 5.24 -12.51 4.43
C LEU A 155 4.87 -12.69 2.95
N GLY A 156 5.19 -13.83 2.40
CA GLY A 156 4.95 -14.13 1.00
C GLY A 156 4.41 -15.54 0.82
N ARG A 157 4.14 -15.90 -0.44
CA ARG A 157 3.71 -17.23 -0.82
C ARG A 157 4.78 -18.28 -0.45
N ASN A 158 4.37 -19.53 -0.33
CA ASN A 158 5.26 -20.67 -0.03
C ASN A 158 6.02 -20.55 1.30
N GLY A 159 5.45 -19.83 2.28
CA GLY A 159 6.05 -19.69 3.61
C GLY A 159 7.22 -18.71 3.68
N PHE A 160 7.39 -17.85 2.68
CA PHE A 160 8.41 -16.80 2.74
C PHE A 160 8.15 -15.89 3.93
N ARG A 161 9.19 -15.65 4.75
CA ARG A 161 9.16 -14.76 5.90
C ARG A 161 10.53 -14.11 6.09
N GLU A 162 10.55 -12.79 6.14
CA GLU A 162 11.76 -12.01 6.43
C GLU A 162 11.39 -10.83 7.35
N VAL A 163 12.29 -10.43 8.24
CA VAL A 163 12.10 -9.29 9.14
C VAL A 163 13.09 -8.20 8.77
N LEU A 164 12.57 -7.00 8.51
CA LEU A 164 13.34 -5.82 8.19
C LEU A 164 13.34 -4.85 9.36
N GLY A 165 14.49 -4.26 9.65
CA GLY A 165 14.64 -3.35 10.78
C GLY A 165 14.75 -4.09 12.14
N PRO A 166 14.63 -3.39 13.31
CA PRO A 166 14.28 -1.96 13.39
C PRO A 166 15.41 -1.04 12.86
N ALA A 167 15.02 -0.04 12.07
CA ALA A 167 15.93 0.95 11.50
C ALA A 167 15.12 2.18 11.00
N PRO A 168 15.77 3.31 10.67
CA PRO A 168 15.10 4.44 10.04
C PRO A 168 14.29 4.02 8.79
N LYS A 169 13.14 4.65 8.58
CA LYS A 169 12.21 4.32 7.48
C LYS A 169 12.88 4.16 6.12
N ALA A 170 13.74 5.09 5.74
CA ALA A 170 14.45 5.04 4.47
C ALA A 170 15.35 3.80 4.34
N VAL A 171 15.94 3.31 5.46
CA VAL A 171 16.73 2.08 5.47
C VAL A 171 15.83 0.86 5.28
N VAL A 172 14.71 0.82 6.01
CA VAL A 172 13.74 -0.29 5.91
C VAL A 172 13.09 -0.32 4.52
N ALA A 173 12.80 0.85 3.93
CA ALA A 173 12.29 0.94 2.56
C ALA A 173 13.27 0.37 1.54
N ARG A 174 14.57 0.70 1.65
CA ARG A 174 15.61 0.13 0.79
C ARG A 174 15.71 -1.39 0.95
N GLN A 175 15.69 -1.89 2.19
CA GLN A 175 15.68 -3.34 2.44
C GLN A 175 14.45 -4.02 1.84
N LEU A 176 13.28 -3.36 1.87
CA LEU A 176 12.06 -3.86 1.24
C LEU A 176 12.22 -3.97 -0.27
N ILE A 177 12.73 -2.94 -0.95
CA ILE A 177 12.96 -2.96 -2.40
C ILE A 177 13.97 -4.04 -2.79
N ASP A 178 15.06 -4.19 -2.04
CA ASP A 178 16.02 -5.28 -2.24
C ASP A 178 15.37 -6.66 -2.11
N ALA A 179 14.48 -6.84 -1.13
CA ALA A 179 13.75 -8.10 -0.95
C ALA A 179 12.79 -8.35 -2.12
N ILE A 180 12.04 -7.35 -2.58
CA ILE A 180 11.14 -7.45 -3.74
C ILE A 180 11.95 -7.82 -5.00
N ALA A 181 13.06 -7.13 -5.26
CA ALA A 181 13.91 -7.39 -6.42
C ALA A 181 14.42 -8.83 -6.45
N ARG A 182 14.86 -9.37 -5.29
CA ARG A 182 15.28 -10.78 -5.17
C ARG A 182 14.15 -11.76 -5.47
N LEU A 183 12.93 -11.49 -4.97
CA LEU A 183 11.78 -12.36 -5.17
C LEU A 183 11.29 -12.34 -6.62
N VAL A 184 11.27 -11.17 -7.26
CA VAL A 184 10.93 -11.01 -8.68
C VAL A 184 11.94 -11.78 -9.56
N ALA A 185 13.25 -11.61 -9.31
CA ALA A 185 14.28 -12.31 -10.03
C ALA A 185 14.20 -13.84 -9.86
N ALA A 186 13.94 -14.32 -8.64
CA ALA A 186 13.78 -15.75 -8.36
C ALA A 186 12.57 -16.34 -9.09
N ARG A 187 11.45 -15.59 -9.20
CA ARG A 187 10.26 -16.02 -9.94
C ARG A 187 10.52 -16.10 -11.45
N ALA A 188 11.26 -15.15 -12.01
CA ALA A 188 11.58 -15.15 -13.44
C ALA A 188 12.52 -16.31 -13.85
N ALA A 189 13.23 -16.90 -12.88
CA ALA A 189 14.15 -18.03 -13.09
C ALA A 189 13.50 -19.42 -12.91
N SER A 190 12.22 -19.47 -12.48
CA SER A 190 11.46 -20.70 -12.16
C SER A 190 10.55 -21.09 -13.32
#